data_57969a592869286e1e03a6c4bd8c5819
#
_entry.id   57969a592869286e1e03a6c4bd8c5819
#
_cell.length_a   1.000
_cell.length_b   1.000
_cell.length_c   1.000
_cell.angle_alpha   90.00
_cell.angle_beta   90.00
_cell.angle_gamma   90.00
#
_symmetry.space_group_name_H-M   'P 1'
#
loop_
_entity.id
_entity.type
_entity.pdbx_description
1 polymer ?
#
loop_
_entity_poly.entity_id
_entity_poly.type
_entity_poly.pdbx_seq_one_letter_code
_entity_poly.pdbx_strand_id
1 'polypeptide(L)'
;VADFPTLNFQLITLLGAKVNEDVYEVILPTTSGEISVFPSHEPLVTLAKPGIISVRHKKNDPDDAMEYFATSGSGIIEISGQHVKILVDEADHGDDILEAEAQKAWERAVAMRESAADQVELEKASELVDRHAVRLKVAELRRRSRRLLGP
;
A
#
# COMPACT_ATOMS: atom_id res chain seq x y z
N VAL A 1 14.61 -15.64 -22.98
CA VAL A 1 13.97 -14.73 -22.02
C VAL A 1 12.50 -14.65 -22.39
N ALA A 2 11.65 -15.14 -21.52
CA ALA A 2 10.22 -14.95 -21.72
C ALA A 2 9.88 -13.49 -21.45
N ASP A 3 9.58 -12.75 -22.51
CA ASP A 3 9.11 -11.39 -22.38
C ASP A 3 7.64 -11.44 -21.98
N PHE A 4 7.39 -11.24 -20.70
CA PHE A 4 6.02 -11.05 -20.23
C PHE A 4 5.62 -9.59 -20.46
N PRO A 5 4.37 -9.33 -20.85
CA PRO A 5 3.90 -7.96 -20.88
C PRO A 5 4.00 -7.37 -19.46
N THR A 6 4.38 -6.11 -19.40
CA THR A 6 4.48 -5.37 -18.14
C THR A 6 3.63 -4.12 -18.18
N LEU A 7 3.36 -3.56 -17.00
CA LEU A 7 2.81 -2.22 -16.89
C LEU A 7 3.75 -1.37 -16.04
N ASN A 8 3.78 -0.08 -16.33
CA ASN A 8 4.58 0.88 -15.59
C ASN A 8 3.81 1.32 -14.35
N PHE A 9 4.37 1.02 -13.19
CA PHE A 9 3.80 1.38 -11.89
C PHE A 9 4.49 2.62 -11.34
N GLN A 10 3.69 3.66 -11.06
CA GLN A 10 4.16 4.90 -10.46
C GLN A 10 3.40 5.17 -9.16
N LEU A 11 4.14 5.32 -8.08
CA LEU A 11 3.61 5.71 -6.78
C LEU A 11 4.16 7.09 -6.41
N ILE A 12 3.28 8.06 -6.29
CA ILE A 12 3.63 9.47 -6.05
C ILE A 12 2.97 9.93 -4.76
N THR A 13 3.76 10.59 -3.92
CA THR A 13 3.30 11.15 -2.65
C THR A 13 3.49 12.67 -2.65
N LEU A 14 3.03 13.33 -1.58
CA LEU A 14 3.25 14.76 -1.40
C LEU A 14 4.74 15.13 -1.36
N LEU A 15 5.60 14.17 -1.03
CA LEU A 15 7.06 14.37 -1.03
C LEU A 15 7.72 14.07 -2.37
N GLY A 16 6.94 13.68 -3.38
CA GLY A 16 7.43 13.36 -4.71
C GLY A 16 7.26 11.90 -5.11
N ALA A 17 7.87 11.51 -6.22
CA ALA A 17 7.80 10.14 -6.74
C ALA A 17 8.53 9.18 -5.81
N LYS A 18 7.83 8.15 -5.38
CA LYS A 18 8.35 7.09 -4.51
C LYS A 18 8.82 5.88 -5.30
N VAL A 19 8.06 5.51 -6.32
CA VAL A 19 8.32 4.34 -7.16
C VAL A 19 8.01 4.68 -8.62
N ASN A 20 8.82 4.16 -9.53
CA ASN A 20 8.56 4.18 -10.97
C ASN A 20 9.27 2.95 -11.55
N GLU A 21 8.53 1.87 -11.76
CA GLU A 21 9.10 0.60 -12.23
C GLU A 21 8.11 -0.19 -13.08
N ASP A 22 8.63 -1.09 -13.91
CA ASP A 22 7.82 -1.98 -14.71
C ASP A 22 7.53 -3.26 -13.92
N VAL A 23 6.25 -3.62 -13.83
CA VAL A 23 5.76 -4.72 -13.02
C VAL A 23 4.73 -5.54 -13.78
N TYR A 24 4.32 -6.68 -13.24
CA TYR A 24 3.30 -7.51 -13.86
C TYR A 24 1.90 -7.27 -13.32
N GLU A 25 1.76 -7.10 -12.00
CA GLU A 25 0.46 -6.90 -11.35
C GLU A 25 0.60 -5.90 -10.21
N VAL A 26 -0.42 -5.04 -10.06
CA VAL A 26 -0.54 -4.16 -8.92
C VAL A 26 -1.94 -4.35 -8.31
N ILE A 27 -2.00 -4.67 -7.02
CA ILE A 27 -3.25 -4.78 -6.28
C ILE A 27 -3.41 -3.51 -5.46
N LEU A 28 -4.55 -2.84 -5.63
CA LEU A 28 -4.80 -1.49 -5.13
C LEU A 28 -6.04 -1.41 -4.25
N PRO A 29 -5.98 -0.67 -3.13
CA PRO A 29 -7.15 -0.41 -2.30
C PRO A 29 -7.96 0.75 -2.88
N THR A 30 -9.17 0.50 -3.37
CA THR A 30 -10.09 1.54 -3.82
C THR A 30 -11.26 1.71 -2.86
N THR A 31 -11.98 2.83 -2.99
CA THR A 31 -13.17 3.08 -2.18
C THR A 31 -14.30 2.08 -2.47
N SER A 32 -14.25 1.40 -3.61
CA SER A 32 -15.23 0.37 -4.00
C SER A 32 -14.73 -1.06 -3.76
N GLY A 33 -13.57 -1.21 -3.13
CA GLY A 33 -12.93 -2.50 -2.87
C GLY A 33 -11.56 -2.61 -3.50
N GLU A 34 -10.93 -3.75 -3.31
CA GLU A 34 -9.61 -4.03 -3.86
C GLU A 34 -9.71 -4.39 -5.34
N ILE A 35 -8.81 -3.85 -6.15
CA ILE A 35 -8.72 -4.18 -7.59
C ILE A 35 -7.32 -4.68 -7.92
N SER A 36 -7.24 -5.63 -8.87
CA SER A 36 -5.98 -6.08 -9.46
C SER A 36 -5.83 -5.51 -10.86
N VAL A 37 -4.69 -4.89 -11.10
CA VAL A 37 -4.34 -4.28 -12.40
C VAL A 37 -3.24 -5.10 -13.05
N PHE A 38 -3.53 -5.63 -14.22
CA PHE A 38 -2.59 -6.37 -15.07
C PHE A 38 -2.28 -5.55 -16.33
N PRO A 39 -1.24 -5.93 -17.10
CA PRO A 39 -0.98 -5.30 -18.39
C PRO A 39 -2.22 -5.33 -19.29
N SER A 40 -2.43 -4.26 -20.04
CA SER A 40 -3.59 -4.08 -20.93
C SER A 40 -4.93 -3.90 -20.21
N HIS A 41 -4.89 -3.38 -19.00
CA HIS A 41 -6.10 -3.03 -18.26
C HIS A 41 -6.86 -1.89 -18.97
N GLU A 42 -8.19 -1.94 -18.92
CA GLU A 42 -9.01 -0.84 -19.44
C GLU A 42 -8.73 0.46 -18.68
N PRO A 43 -8.80 1.61 -19.36
CA PRO A 43 -8.63 2.91 -18.70
C PRO A 43 -9.62 3.11 -17.56
N LEU A 44 -9.13 3.56 -16.41
CA LEU A 44 -9.93 3.78 -15.21
C LEU A 44 -9.35 4.91 -14.37
N VAL A 45 -10.21 5.76 -13.86
CA VAL A 45 -9.87 6.72 -12.80
C VAL A 45 -10.76 6.42 -11.60
N THR A 46 -10.17 6.20 -10.45
CA THR A 46 -10.91 5.90 -9.22
C THR A 46 -10.20 6.46 -8.00
N LEU A 47 -10.90 6.46 -6.87
CA LEU A 47 -10.34 6.93 -5.61
C LEU A 47 -9.63 5.80 -4.88
N ALA A 48 -8.43 6.08 -4.40
CA ALA A 48 -7.72 5.21 -3.48
C ALA A 48 -8.16 5.49 -2.05
N LYS A 49 -8.31 4.43 -1.26
CA LYS A 49 -8.45 4.55 0.18
C LYS A 49 -7.13 4.16 0.85
N PRO A 50 -6.89 4.57 2.12
CA PRO A 50 -5.73 4.09 2.86
C PRO A 50 -5.73 2.57 2.92
N GLY A 51 -4.58 1.96 2.67
CA GLY A 51 -4.49 0.50 2.66
C GLY A 51 -3.16 -0.02 2.15
N ILE A 52 -3.19 -1.23 1.63
CA ILE A 52 -2.00 -1.95 1.19
C ILE A 52 -1.98 -2.00 -0.34
N ILE A 53 -0.86 -1.55 -0.92
CA ILE A 53 -0.55 -1.79 -2.32
C ILE A 53 0.35 -3.03 -2.36
N SER A 54 -0.02 -4.02 -3.18
CA SER A 54 0.76 -5.23 -3.39
C SER A 54 1.23 -5.29 -4.84
N VAL A 55 2.51 -5.54 -5.05
CA VAL A 55 3.13 -5.52 -6.38
C VAL A 55 3.75 -6.88 -6.68
N ARG A 56 3.38 -7.46 -7.83
CA ARG A 56 4.01 -8.66 -8.37
C ARG A 56 4.89 -8.25 -9.54
N HIS A 57 6.18 -8.49 -9.41
CA HIS A 57 7.14 -8.04 -10.43
C HIS A 57 7.12 -8.88 -11.69
N LYS A 58 7.03 -10.19 -11.55
CA LYS A 58 7.04 -11.13 -12.68
C LYS A 58 5.81 -12.03 -12.64
N LYS A 59 5.33 -12.43 -13.81
CA LYS A 59 4.12 -13.23 -13.98
C LYS A 59 4.08 -14.49 -13.10
N ASN A 60 5.22 -15.18 -12.96
CA ASN A 60 5.30 -16.43 -12.23
C ASN A 60 5.81 -16.30 -10.79
N ASP A 61 5.97 -15.07 -10.30
CA ASP A 61 6.34 -14.85 -8.90
C ASP A 61 5.20 -15.31 -8.00
N PRO A 62 5.50 -16.08 -6.94
CA PRO A 62 4.48 -16.52 -6.00
C PRO A 62 3.95 -15.36 -5.15
N ASP A 63 2.79 -15.53 -4.54
CA ASP A 63 2.16 -14.51 -3.71
C ASP A 63 3.03 -14.07 -2.53
N ASP A 64 3.88 -14.95 -2.03
CA ASP A 64 4.80 -14.66 -0.94
C ASP A 64 6.05 -13.87 -1.38
N ALA A 65 6.25 -13.66 -2.67
CA ALA A 65 7.33 -12.83 -3.22
C ALA A 65 6.89 -11.43 -3.63
N MET A 66 5.68 -11.01 -3.24
CA MET A 66 5.17 -9.68 -3.56
C MET A 66 5.85 -8.60 -2.73
N GLU A 67 5.94 -7.42 -3.33
CA GLU A 67 6.39 -6.19 -2.66
C GLU A 67 5.17 -5.44 -2.11
N TYR A 68 5.29 -4.88 -0.92
CA TYR A 68 4.17 -4.22 -0.25
C TYR A 68 4.48 -2.78 0.11
N PHE A 69 3.45 -1.94 0.00
CA PHE A 69 3.48 -0.55 0.45
C PHE A 69 2.28 -0.29 1.35
N ALA A 70 2.49 0.44 2.43
CA ALA A 70 1.42 0.96 3.27
C ALA A 70 1.12 2.39 2.86
N THR A 71 -0.14 2.69 2.52
CA THR A 71 -0.55 4.05 2.14
C THR A 71 -1.48 4.65 3.18
N SER A 72 -1.41 5.96 3.32
CA SER A 72 -2.28 6.73 4.19
C SER A 72 -2.81 7.97 3.48
N GLY A 73 -3.91 8.50 4.00
CA GLY A 73 -4.61 9.61 3.39
C GLY A 73 -5.50 9.17 2.23
N SER A 74 -6.10 10.13 1.57
CA SER A 74 -6.89 9.88 0.36
C SER A 74 -5.99 9.92 -0.88
N GLY A 75 -6.46 9.35 -1.97
CA GLY A 75 -5.67 9.32 -3.18
C GLY A 75 -6.48 9.09 -4.44
N ILE A 76 -5.78 9.18 -5.56
CA ILE A 76 -6.34 8.97 -6.89
C ILE A 76 -5.52 7.90 -7.59
N ILE A 77 -6.22 6.96 -8.23
CA ILE A 77 -5.64 5.92 -9.07
C ILE A 77 -6.02 6.24 -10.50
N GLU A 78 -5.05 6.28 -11.38
CA GLU A 78 -5.24 6.52 -12.81
C GLU A 78 -4.58 5.39 -13.60
N ILE A 79 -5.40 4.64 -14.34
CA ILE A 79 -4.96 3.54 -15.19
C ILE A 79 -5.16 3.95 -16.63
N SER A 80 -4.12 3.87 -17.44
CA SER A 80 -4.15 4.30 -18.83
C SER A 80 -3.12 3.52 -19.66
N GLY A 81 -3.57 2.76 -20.65
CA GLY A 81 -2.69 1.96 -21.50
C GLY A 81 -1.88 0.97 -20.67
N GLN A 82 -0.55 1.14 -20.69
CA GLN A 82 0.38 0.30 -19.94
C GLN A 82 0.88 0.99 -18.66
N HIS A 83 0.13 1.96 -18.15
CA HIS A 83 0.53 2.74 -16.97
C HIS A 83 -0.52 2.64 -15.87
N VAL A 84 -0.05 2.51 -14.64
CA VAL A 84 -0.85 2.68 -13.43
C VAL A 84 -0.15 3.70 -12.54
N LYS A 85 -0.83 4.80 -12.26
CA LYS A 85 -0.32 5.90 -11.45
C LYS A 85 -1.19 6.06 -10.21
N ILE A 86 -0.55 6.13 -9.06
CA ILE A 86 -1.23 6.30 -7.79
C ILE A 86 -0.66 7.54 -7.10
N LEU A 87 -1.55 8.47 -6.76
CA LEU A 87 -1.22 9.66 -5.99
C LEU A 87 -1.88 9.53 -4.63
N VAL A 88 -1.08 9.52 -3.57
CA VAL A 88 -1.54 9.40 -2.18
C VAL A 88 -0.80 10.43 -1.32
N ASP A 89 -1.31 10.68 -0.13
CA ASP A 89 -0.64 11.61 0.79
C ASP A 89 0.72 11.08 1.22
N GLU A 90 0.74 9.84 1.70
CA GLU A 90 1.96 9.17 2.17
C GLU A 90 1.97 7.69 1.78
N ALA A 91 3.18 7.17 1.58
CA ALA A 91 3.38 5.75 1.33
C ALA A 91 4.71 5.31 1.95
N ASP A 92 4.69 4.16 2.62
CA ASP A 92 5.89 3.53 3.18
C ASP A 92 6.12 2.17 2.53
N HIS A 93 7.34 1.94 2.09
CA HIS A 93 7.76 0.63 1.62
C HIS A 93 7.77 -0.36 2.78
N GLY A 94 7.32 -1.60 2.54
CA GLY A 94 7.30 -2.63 3.58
C GLY A 94 8.65 -2.86 4.27
N ASP A 95 9.76 -2.69 3.52
CA ASP A 95 11.12 -2.82 4.04
C ASP A 95 11.49 -1.76 5.08
N ASP A 96 10.86 -0.60 4.98
CA ASP A 96 11.15 0.55 5.84
C ASP A 96 10.29 0.56 7.12
N ILE A 97 9.33 -0.36 7.24
CA ILE A 97 8.44 -0.43 8.39
C ILE A 97 9.04 -1.36 9.45
N LEU A 98 9.34 -0.79 10.61
CA LEU A 98 9.78 -1.55 11.78
C LEU A 98 8.55 -1.99 12.58
N GLU A 99 8.31 -3.29 12.64
CA GLU A 99 7.10 -3.87 13.26
C GLU A 99 6.94 -3.43 14.71
N ALA A 100 8.02 -3.42 15.51
CA ALA A 100 7.96 -3.02 16.90
C ALA A 100 7.57 -1.54 17.08
N GLU A 101 8.06 -0.66 16.22
CA GLU A 101 7.70 0.76 16.24
C GLU A 101 6.25 0.97 15.82
N ALA A 102 5.82 0.27 14.77
CA ALA A 102 4.43 0.33 14.30
C ALA A 102 3.46 -0.18 15.35
N GLN A 103 3.81 -1.25 16.08
CA GLN A 103 3.02 -1.78 17.18
C GLN A 103 2.85 -0.75 18.31
N LYS A 104 3.94 -0.13 18.73
CA LYS A 104 3.90 0.91 19.77
C LYS A 104 3.09 2.13 19.34
N ALA A 105 3.24 2.55 18.08
CA ALA A 105 2.49 3.66 17.52
C ALA A 105 1.00 3.37 17.47
N TRP A 106 0.63 2.15 17.08
CA TRP A 106 -0.76 1.70 17.08
C TRP A 106 -1.36 1.71 18.48
N GLU A 107 -0.65 1.17 19.49
CA GLU A 107 -1.10 1.16 20.88
C GLU A 107 -1.33 2.57 21.41
N ARG A 108 -0.41 3.50 21.09
CA ARG A 108 -0.57 4.92 21.48
C ARG A 108 -1.79 5.55 20.82
N ALA A 109 -2.02 5.26 19.53
CA ALA A 109 -3.17 5.78 18.80
C ALA A 109 -4.51 5.25 19.37
N VAL A 110 -4.56 3.97 19.73
CA VAL A 110 -5.72 3.37 20.41
C VAL A 110 -6.00 4.06 21.75
N ALA A 111 -4.96 4.30 22.54
CA ALA A 111 -5.09 5.01 23.83
C ALA A 111 -5.59 6.45 23.62
N MET A 112 -5.07 7.15 22.61
CA MET A 112 -5.53 8.50 22.26
C MET A 112 -7.01 8.50 21.85
N ARG A 113 -7.45 7.50 21.08
CA ARG A 113 -8.85 7.38 20.67
C ARG A 113 -9.77 7.16 21.87
N GLU A 114 -9.37 6.30 22.83
CA GLU A 114 -10.14 6.02 24.03
C GLU A 114 -10.25 7.22 24.96
N SER A 115 -9.25 8.10 24.99
CA SER A 115 -9.21 9.30 25.82
C SER A 115 -9.59 10.59 25.10
N ALA A 116 -10.09 10.51 23.86
CA ALA A 116 -10.47 11.69 23.09
C ALA A 116 -11.57 12.49 23.79
N ALA A 117 -11.35 13.80 23.94
CA ALA A 117 -12.26 14.69 24.65
C ALA A 117 -13.38 15.25 23.76
N ASP A 118 -13.16 15.31 22.44
CA ASP A 118 -14.10 15.83 21.47
C ASP A 118 -14.03 15.09 20.15
N GLN A 119 -14.91 15.44 19.20
CA GLN A 119 -15.00 14.79 17.91
C GLN A 119 -13.74 14.98 17.05
N VAL A 120 -13.10 16.13 17.14
CA VAL A 120 -11.87 16.41 16.38
C VAL A 120 -10.73 15.53 16.85
N GLU A 121 -10.55 15.38 18.16
CA GLU A 121 -9.53 14.49 18.72
C GLU A 121 -9.83 13.02 18.39
N LEU A 122 -11.12 12.63 18.43
CA LEU A 122 -11.55 11.27 18.09
C LEU A 122 -11.22 10.94 16.62
N GLU A 123 -11.53 11.83 15.70
CA GLU A 123 -11.24 11.63 14.26
C GLU A 123 -9.75 11.52 14.01
N LYS A 124 -8.94 12.41 14.59
CA LYS A 124 -7.48 12.35 14.46
C LYS A 124 -6.90 11.05 14.99
N ALA A 125 -7.34 10.64 16.19
CA ALA A 125 -6.88 9.38 16.79
C ALA A 125 -7.30 8.17 15.95
N SER A 126 -8.51 8.17 15.40
CA SER A 126 -9.02 7.09 14.56
C SER A 126 -8.22 6.96 13.26
N GLU A 127 -7.86 8.08 12.62
CA GLU A 127 -6.98 8.09 11.45
C GLU A 127 -5.61 7.48 11.75
N LEU A 128 -5.04 7.79 12.90
CA LEU A 128 -3.75 7.23 13.34
C LEU A 128 -3.87 5.73 13.63
N VAL A 129 -4.96 5.29 14.25
CA VAL A 129 -5.21 3.85 14.48
C VAL A 129 -5.22 3.11 13.13
N ASP A 130 -5.97 3.60 12.16
CA ASP A 130 -6.09 2.98 10.85
C ASP A 130 -4.75 2.97 10.11
N ARG A 131 -4.02 4.08 10.14
CA ARG A 131 -2.70 4.21 9.52
C ARG A 131 -1.71 3.18 10.08
N HIS A 132 -1.60 3.10 11.41
CA HIS A 132 -0.67 2.18 12.04
C HIS A 132 -1.12 0.72 11.92
N ALA A 133 -2.42 0.44 11.86
CA ALA A 133 -2.93 -0.90 11.58
C ALA A 133 -2.50 -1.39 10.19
N VAL A 134 -2.57 -0.52 9.16
CA VAL A 134 -2.09 -0.85 7.81
C VAL A 134 -0.59 -1.12 7.82
N ARG A 135 0.20 -0.28 8.48
CA ARG A 135 1.65 -0.46 8.60
C ARG A 135 2.02 -1.78 9.28
N LEU A 136 1.33 -2.12 10.36
CA LEU A 136 1.50 -3.41 11.05
C LEU A 136 1.21 -4.59 10.13
N LYS A 137 0.12 -4.51 9.36
CA LYS A 137 -0.25 -5.57 8.43
C LYS A 137 0.81 -5.77 7.35
N VAL A 138 1.36 -4.69 6.80
CA VAL A 138 2.45 -4.75 5.82
C VAL A 138 3.69 -5.40 6.44
N ALA A 139 4.08 -4.99 7.64
CA ALA A 139 5.22 -5.59 8.33
C ALA A 139 5.03 -7.09 8.57
N GLU A 140 3.82 -7.51 8.93
CA GLU A 140 3.47 -8.93 9.12
C GLU A 140 3.56 -9.72 7.81
N LEU A 141 2.99 -9.20 6.72
CA LEU A 141 3.05 -9.83 5.40
C LEU A 141 4.49 -10.02 4.95
N ARG A 142 5.32 -8.99 5.15
CA ARG A 142 6.73 -9.05 4.80
C ARG A 142 7.51 -10.06 5.64
N ARG A 143 7.23 -10.15 6.91
CA ARG A 143 7.85 -11.17 7.80
C ARG A 143 7.50 -12.59 7.34
N ARG A 144 6.26 -12.82 6.91
CA ARG A 144 5.82 -14.11 6.38
C ARG A 144 6.58 -14.46 5.09
N SER A 145 6.68 -13.50 4.17
CA SER A 145 7.43 -13.68 2.92
C SER A 145 8.89 -14.09 3.17
N ARG A 146 9.57 -13.42 4.09
CA ARG A 146 10.94 -13.75 4.44
C ARG A 146 11.11 -15.17 5.00
N ARG A 147 10.15 -15.65 5.79
CA ARG A 147 10.20 -17.00 6.35
C ARG A 147 10.07 -18.08 5.27
N LEU A 148 9.25 -17.84 4.26
CA LEU A 148 9.00 -18.79 3.18
C LEU A 148 10.13 -18.85 2.17
N LEU A 149 10.85 -17.75 1.97
CA LEU A 149 11.99 -17.69 1.04
C LEU A 149 13.28 -18.25 1.66
N GLY A 150 13.30 -18.58 2.96
CA GLY A 150 14.40 -19.15 3.67
C GLY A 150 15.53 -18.15 3.98
N PRO A 151 16.58 -18.62 4.63
CA PRO A 151 17.74 -17.76 4.87
C PRO A 151 18.51 -17.49 3.58
#